data_22a5771cb4e1b244af7fbeec550d435e
#
_entry.id   22a5771cb4e1b244af7fbeec550d435e
#
_cell.length_a   1.000
_cell.length_b   1.000
_cell.length_c   1.000
_cell.angle_alpha   90.00
_cell.angle_beta   90.00
_cell.angle_gamma   90.00
#
_symmetry.space_group_name_H-M   'P 1'
#
loop_
_entity.id
_entity.type
_entity.pdbx_description
1 polymer ?
#
loop_
_entity_poly.entity_id
_entity_poly.type
_entity_poly.pdbx_seq_one_letter_code
_entity_poly.pdbx_strand_id
1 'polypeptide(L)'
;MKLNTVIIRYLTIESESNGYLTRVLSMSNKTILLHLPAYRDPELIPTIKDALANAEFPDRVHFGICLQYNPDDGFDDLSEYENDKRFKIEKMHYTKAKGLPYARALINDTLLTDEDYVCQLDSHHRFTKNWDSTLINWHDQLVDDGYNPIIGGYSPMYNPITDPEERVNEPWMSLAACFYPFGTIFIRPGGIPNWQDLKSPIPARFLS
;
A
#
# COMPACT_ATOMS: atom_id res chain seq x y z
N MET A 1 -8.14 -9.50 -17.95
CA MET A 1 -7.77 -8.39 -17.05
C MET A 1 -6.82 -8.98 -16.02
N LYS A 2 -5.53 -8.60 -16.02
CA LYS A 2 -4.56 -9.09 -15.03
C LYS A 2 -4.55 -8.08 -13.90
N LEU A 3 -5.16 -8.42 -12.77
CA LEU A 3 -5.00 -7.65 -11.53
C LEU A 3 -3.68 -8.06 -10.88
N ASN A 4 -2.73 -7.14 -10.85
CA ASN A 4 -1.50 -7.31 -10.10
C ASN A 4 -1.66 -6.54 -8.77
N THR A 5 -1.93 -7.26 -7.68
CA THR A 5 -2.08 -6.66 -6.35
C THR A 5 -0.73 -6.61 -5.66
N VAL A 6 -0.30 -5.43 -5.24
CA VAL A 6 0.95 -5.19 -4.53
C VAL A 6 0.63 -4.68 -3.13
N ILE A 7 1.13 -5.31 -2.10
CA ILE A 7 1.01 -4.89 -0.69
C ILE A 7 2.41 -4.65 -0.11
N ILE A 8 2.62 -3.53 0.59
CA ILE A 8 3.93 -2.88 0.83
C ILE A 8 4.82 -3.57 1.88
N ARG A 9 6.14 -3.58 1.60
CA ARG A 9 7.24 -3.79 2.56
C ARG A 9 8.28 -2.68 2.46
N TYR A 10 8.96 -2.36 3.57
CA TYR A 10 10.07 -1.43 3.63
C TYR A 10 11.42 -2.13 3.49
N LEU A 11 12.32 -1.63 2.66
CA LEU A 11 13.74 -2.01 2.63
C LEU A 11 14.61 -0.89 2.05
N THR A 12 15.84 -0.80 2.56
CA THR A 12 16.90 0.09 2.06
C THR A 12 17.70 -0.61 0.97
N ILE A 13 17.91 0.00 -0.19
CA ILE A 13 18.68 -0.57 -1.31
C ILE A 13 19.93 0.28 -1.55
N GLU A 14 21.11 -0.38 -1.61
CA GLU A 14 22.33 0.18 -2.18
C GLU A 14 22.40 -0.18 -3.68
N SER A 15 22.78 0.79 -4.52
CA SER A 15 22.68 0.73 -5.98
C SER A 15 23.89 0.12 -6.69
N GLU A 16 23.66 -0.78 -7.66
CA GLU A 16 24.62 -1.13 -8.71
C GLU A 16 24.29 -0.37 -10.02
N SER A 17 25.26 0.30 -10.62
CA SER A 17 25.05 1.50 -11.45
C SER A 17 24.79 1.34 -12.95
N ASN A 18 24.76 0.15 -13.58
CA ASN A 18 24.59 0.03 -15.05
C ASN A 18 23.30 -0.66 -15.53
N GLY A 19 22.62 -1.47 -14.71
CA GLY A 19 21.26 -1.96 -14.99
C GLY A 19 20.18 -0.98 -14.57
N TYR A 20 20.51 -0.04 -13.70
CA TYR A 20 19.62 0.91 -13.07
C TYR A 20 18.96 1.89 -14.05
N LEU A 21 19.71 2.51 -14.97
CA LEU A 21 19.18 3.51 -15.91
C LEU A 21 18.13 2.93 -16.89
N THR A 22 18.36 1.74 -17.44
CA THR A 22 17.40 1.10 -18.35
C THR A 22 16.13 0.69 -17.60
N ARG A 23 16.27 0.25 -16.35
CA ARG A 23 15.16 -0.16 -15.50
C ARG A 23 14.36 1.04 -15.00
N VAL A 24 15.02 2.13 -14.60
CA VAL A 24 14.38 3.41 -14.22
C VAL A 24 13.55 3.97 -15.37
N LEU A 25 14.05 3.95 -16.61
CA LEU A 25 13.30 4.41 -17.78
C LEU A 25 12.08 3.53 -18.09
N SER A 26 12.15 2.21 -17.86
CA SER A 26 11.01 1.32 -17.99
C SER A 26 9.95 1.56 -16.92
N MET A 27 10.38 1.87 -15.69
CA MET A 27 9.48 2.08 -14.55
C MET A 27 8.81 3.45 -14.54
N SER A 28 9.47 4.48 -15.09
CA SER A 28 8.93 5.84 -15.15
C SER A 28 7.59 5.95 -15.91
N ASN A 29 7.20 4.90 -16.65
CA ASN A 29 5.94 4.84 -17.37
C ASN A 29 4.86 3.98 -16.69
N LYS A 30 5.19 3.28 -15.61
CA LYS A 30 4.26 2.41 -14.89
C LYS A 30 3.45 3.20 -13.85
N THR A 31 2.16 2.94 -13.80
CA THR A 31 1.23 3.58 -12.86
C THR A 31 0.85 2.63 -11.73
N ILE A 32 0.68 3.16 -10.52
CA ILE A 32 0.24 2.41 -9.35
C ILE A 32 -0.94 3.11 -8.68
N LEU A 33 -2.05 2.41 -8.50
CA LEU A 33 -3.21 2.90 -7.75
C LEU A 33 -3.06 2.55 -6.27
N LEU A 34 -3.03 3.54 -5.40
CA LEU A 34 -3.28 3.36 -3.97
C LEU A 34 -4.79 3.21 -3.73
N HIS A 35 -5.18 2.05 -3.24
CA HIS A 35 -6.55 1.67 -3.00
C HIS A 35 -6.90 1.93 -1.52
N LEU A 36 -7.56 3.06 -1.22
CA LEU A 36 -7.74 3.62 0.11
C LEU A 36 -9.23 3.69 0.52
N PRO A 37 -9.75 2.65 1.20
CA PRO A 37 -11.01 2.77 1.91
C PRO A 37 -10.81 3.58 3.19
N ALA A 38 -11.48 4.71 3.34
CA ALA A 38 -11.38 5.58 4.50
C ALA A 38 -12.75 5.75 5.18
N TYR A 39 -12.84 5.42 6.46
CA TYR A 39 -14.03 5.59 7.27
C TYR A 39 -13.74 6.56 8.41
N ARG A 40 -14.10 7.84 8.24
CA ARG A 40 -13.90 8.90 9.23
C ARG A 40 -12.47 8.88 9.81
N ASP A 41 -11.47 8.81 8.94
CA ASP A 41 -10.09 8.60 9.34
C ASP A 41 -9.27 9.88 9.18
N PRO A 42 -8.81 10.51 10.29
CA PRO A 42 -8.01 11.73 10.24
C PRO A 42 -6.64 11.51 9.58
N GLU A 43 -6.18 10.26 9.46
CA GLU A 43 -4.90 9.92 8.88
C GLU A 43 -4.90 9.80 7.35
N LEU A 44 -6.07 9.91 6.68
CA LEU A 44 -6.16 9.80 5.23
C LEU A 44 -5.31 10.86 4.51
N ILE A 45 -5.47 12.13 4.85
CA ILE A 45 -4.71 13.23 4.23
C ILE A 45 -3.21 13.14 4.56
N PRO A 46 -2.78 12.91 5.80
CA PRO A 46 -1.39 12.60 6.12
C PRO A 46 -0.81 11.44 5.30
N THR A 47 -1.57 10.35 5.12
CA THR A 47 -1.18 9.19 4.30
C THR A 47 -0.95 9.57 2.83
N ILE A 48 -1.86 10.33 2.24
CA ILE A 48 -1.73 10.83 0.86
C ILE A 48 -0.46 11.69 0.70
N LYS A 49 -0.27 12.65 1.62
CA LYS A 49 0.90 13.55 1.59
C LYS A 49 2.20 12.81 1.76
N ASP A 50 2.26 11.85 2.68
CA ASP A 50 3.46 11.04 2.91
C ASP A 50 3.76 10.11 1.73
N ALA A 51 2.73 9.53 1.10
CA ALA A 51 2.88 8.73 -0.11
C ALA A 51 3.52 9.52 -1.25
N LEU A 52 3.00 10.71 -1.55
CA LEU A 52 3.51 11.57 -2.62
C LEU A 52 4.92 12.12 -2.31
N ALA A 53 5.19 12.50 -1.07
CA ALA A 53 6.48 13.06 -0.66
C ALA A 53 7.61 12.02 -0.72
N ASN A 54 7.30 10.74 -0.58
CA ASN A 54 8.27 9.66 -0.56
C ASN A 54 8.30 8.82 -1.85
N ALA A 55 7.42 9.06 -2.81
CA ALA A 55 7.47 8.42 -4.11
C ALA A 55 8.67 8.92 -4.94
N GLU A 56 9.25 8.05 -5.74
CA GLU A 56 10.25 8.40 -6.76
C GLU A 56 9.58 9.05 -7.97
N PHE A 57 8.38 8.56 -8.33
CA PHE A 57 7.59 9.07 -9.45
C PHE A 57 6.17 9.48 -9.00
N PRO A 58 6.01 10.57 -8.23
CA PRO A 58 4.72 10.96 -7.66
C PRO A 58 3.62 11.19 -8.70
N ASP A 59 3.99 11.56 -9.94
CA ASP A 59 3.04 11.74 -11.04
C ASP A 59 2.45 10.41 -11.55
N ARG A 60 3.00 9.28 -11.14
CA ARG A 60 2.55 7.92 -11.48
C ARG A 60 1.75 7.25 -10.36
N VAL A 61 1.66 7.91 -9.22
CA VAL A 61 0.87 7.45 -8.08
C VAL A 61 -0.55 7.96 -8.21
N HIS A 62 -1.49 7.06 -8.44
CA HIS A 62 -2.92 7.34 -8.51
C HIS A 62 -3.60 6.93 -7.19
N PHE A 63 -4.74 7.52 -6.92
CA PHE A 63 -5.49 7.30 -5.69
C PHE A 63 -6.94 6.92 -6.00
N GLY A 64 -7.34 5.73 -5.57
CA GLY A 64 -8.73 5.30 -5.56
C GLY A 64 -9.27 5.34 -4.13
N ILE A 65 -10.09 6.33 -3.81
CA ILE A 65 -10.51 6.62 -2.44
C ILE A 65 -12.01 6.41 -2.29
N CYS A 66 -12.41 5.53 -1.38
CA CYS A 66 -13.79 5.47 -0.89
C CYS A 66 -13.88 6.25 0.43
N LEU A 67 -14.26 7.52 0.34
CA LEU A 67 -14.36 8.43 1.47
C LEU A 67 -15.73 8.29 2.14
N GLN A 68 -15.77 7.66 3.31
CA GLN A 68 -16.96 7.52 4.15
C GLN A 68 -16.94 8.59 5.23
N TYR A 69 -17.41 9.78 4.90
CA TYR A 69 -17.23 11.02 5.67
C TYR A 69 -18.39 11.33 6.63
N ASN A 70 -18.10 12.13 7.66
CA ASN A 70 -19.08 12.85 8.45
C ASN A 70 -18.81 14.36 8.33
N PRO A 71 -19.79 15.17 7.91
CA PRO A 71 -19.59 16.62 7.75
C PRO A 71 -19.11 17.35 9.00
N ASP A 72 -19.39 16.78 10.18
CA ASP A 72 -19.00 17.38 11.47
C ASP A 72 -17.54 17.10 11.87
N ASP A 73 -16.85 16.20 11.18
CA ASP A 73 -15.49 15.78 11.57
C ASP A 73 -14.41 16.80 11.18
N GLY A 74 -14.53 17.48 10.06
CA GLY A 74 -13.68 18.60 9.65
C GLY A 74 -12.24 18.25 9.22
N PHE A 75 -11.86 16.97 9.16
CA PHE A 75 -10.52 16.52 8.79
C PHE A 75 -10.44 15.77 7.45
N ASP A 76 -11.56 15.53 6.80
CA ASP A 76 -11.68 14.72 5.56
C ASP A 76 -12.02 15.57 4.32
N ASP A 77 -11.55 16.82 4.32
CA ASP A 77 -11.68 17.71 3.17
C ASP A 77 -10.62 17.36 2.10
N LEU A 78 -11.07 16.74 1.02
CA LEU A 78 -10.25 16.40 -0.14
C LEU A 78 -10.42 17.39 -1.32
N SER A 79 -10.92 18.59 -1.08
CA SER A 79 -11.18 19.59 -2.14
C SER A 79 -9.90 19.95 -2.93
N GLU A 80 -8.74 19.96 -2.28
CA GLU A 80 -7.45 20.22 -2.94
C GLU A 80 -7.09 19.19 -4.03
N TYR A 81 -7.67 17.98 -3.97
CA TYR A 81 -7.39 16.87 -4.89
C TYR A 81 -8.45 16.68 -5.97
N GLU A 82 -9.61 17.33 -5.89
CA GLU A 82 -10.75 17.08 -6.81
C GLU A 82 -10.45 17.39 -8.27
N ASN A 83 -9.52 18.31 -8.54
CA ASN A 83 -9.13 18.69 -9.90
C ASN A 83 -7.87 17.94 -10.39
N ASP A 84 -7.27 17.10 -9.57
CA ASP A 84 -6.12 16.28 -9.95
C ASP A 84 -6.60 14.93 -10.48
N LYS A 85 -6.31 14.65 -11.76
CA LYS A 85 -6.74 13.42 -12.46
C LYS A 85 -6.21 12.13 -11.84
N ARG A 86 -5.17 12.22 -10.99
CA ARG A 86 -4.64 11.07 -10.27
C ARG A 86 -5.58 10.62 -9.14
N PHE A 87 -6.49 11.48 -8.72
CA PHE A 87 -7.41 11.21 -7.61
C PHE A 87 -8.81 10.87 -8.12
N LYS A 88 -9.24 9.66 -7.83
CA LYS A 88 -10.57 9.15 -8.11
C LYS A 88 -11.27 8.92 -6.77
N ILE A 89 -12.26 9.77 -6.46
CA ILE A 89 -12.85 9.82 -5.11
C ILE A 89 -14.35 9.51 -5.20
N GLU A 90 -14.75 8.43 -4.55
CA GLU A 90 -16.17 8.13 -4.29
C GLU A 90 -16.52 8.55 -2.87
N LYS A 91 -17.45 9.50 -2.73
CA LYS A 91 -17.87 10.06 -1.43
C LYS A 91 -19.20 9.48 -0.99
N MET A 92 -19.29 9.01 0.25
CA MET A 92 -20.54 8.61 0.87
C MET A 92 -20.62 9.07 2.33
N HIS A 93 -21.82 9.41 2.78
CA HIS A 93 -22.04 9.71 4.19
C HIS A 93 -21.80 8.43 5.04
N TYR A 94 -21.12 8.55 6.16
CA TYR A 94 -20.70 7.42 6.99
C TYR A 94 -21.84 6.48 7.40
N THR A 95 -23.07 6.99 7.57
CA THR A 95 -24.25 6.17 7.89
C THR A 95 -24.66 5.20 6.77
N LYS A 96 -24.15 5.38 5.56
CA LYS A 96 -24.35 4.48 4.41
C LYS A 96 -23.26 3.43 4.28
N ALA A 97 -22.26 3.46 5.16
CA ALA A 97 -21.16 2.51 5.15
C ALA A 97 -21.65 1.08 5.33
N LYS A 98 -21.08 0.16 4.56
CA LYS A 98 -21.41 -1.28 4.59
C LYS A 98 -20.20 -2.15 4.96
N GLY A 99 -19.20 -1.54 5.58
CA GLY A 99 -17.96 -2.18 6.00
C GLY A 99 -16.86 -2.19 4.95
N LEU A 100 -15.67 -2.58 5.40
CA LEU A 100 -14.43 -2.54 4.62
C LEU A 100 -14.50 -3.33 3.30
N PRO A 101 -15.03 -4.58 3.25
CA PRO A 101 -15.12 -5.32 1.98
C PRO A 101 -15.95 -4.61 0.92
N TYR A 102 -17.03 -3.94 1.33
CA TYR A 102 -17.85 -3.16 0.41
C TYR A 102 -17.10 -1.96 -0.15
N ALA A 103 -16.41 -1.20 0.71
CA ALA A 103 -15.62 -0.05 0.26
C ALA A 103 -14.50 -0.48 -0.71
N ARG A 104 -13.85 -1.61 -0.45
CA ARG A 104 -12.83 -2.18 -1.34
C ARG A 104 -13.42 -2.63 -2.68
N ALA A 105 -14.56 -3.31 -2.67
CA ALA A 105 -15.26 -3.69 -3.91
C ALA A 105 -15.65 -2.45 -4.72
N LEU A 106 -16.18 -1.41 -4.08
CA LEU A 106 -16.57 -0.17 -4.74
C LEU A 106 -15.37 0.48 -5.46
N ILE A 107 -14.20 0.58 -4.82
CA ILE A 107 -13.00 1.11 -5.45
C ILE A 107 -12.60 0.27 -6.66
N ASN A 108 -12.59 -1.05 -6.54
CA ASN A 108 -12.25 -1.95 -7.64
C ASN A 108 -13.20 -1.81 -8.84
N ASP A 109 -14.51 -1.70 -8.56
CA ASP A 109 -15.53 -1.72 -9.59
C ASP A 109 -15.69 -0.36 -10.29
N THR A 110 -15.39 0.75 -9.61
CA THR A 110 -15.70 2.09 -10.10
C THR A 110 -14.49 3.01 -10.29
N LEU A 111 -13.41 2.83 -9.55
CA LEU A 111 -12.27 3.75 -9.55
C LEU A 111 -11.00 3.17 -10.16
N LEU A 112 -10.83 1.84 -10.15
CA LEU A 112 -9.72 1.18 -10.86
C LEU A 112 -10.02 1.19 -12.37
N THR A 113 -9.09 1.71 -13.18
CA THR A 113 -9.26 1.81 -14.63
C THR A 113 -8.17 1.05 -15.39
N ASP A 114 -7.05 1.69 -15.65
CA ASP A 114 -5.99 1.21 -16.52
C ASP A 114 -4.60 1.23 -15.84
N GLU A 115 -4.58 1.41 -14.54
CA GLU A 115 -3.34 1.38 -13.78
C GLU A 115 -2.66 0.00 -13.90
N ASP A 116 -1.32 0.02 -14.00
CA ASP A 116 -0.50 -1.19 -14.15
C ASP A 116 -0.50 -2.03 -12.86
N TYR A 117 -0.54 -1.37 -11.72
CA TYR A 117 -0.49 -1.99 -10.37
C TYR A 117 -1.55 -1.42 -9.44
N VAL A 118 -1.95 -2.24 -8.47
CA VAL A 118 -2.82 -1.83 -7.36
C VAL A 118 -2.11 -2.14 -6.04
N CYS A 119 -2.00 -1.12 -5.20
CA CYS A 119 -1.53 -1.25 -3.82
C CYS A 119 -2.71 -1.05 -2.86
N GLN A 120 -3.20 -2.14 -2.27
CA GLN A 120 -4.31 -2.09 -1.33
C GLN A 120 -3.80 -1.81 0.07
N LEU A 121 -4.25 -0.70 0.66
CA LEU A 121 -3.85 -0.21 1.97
C LEU A 121 -5.06 0.18 2.82
N ASP A 122 -4.83 0.33 4.11
CA ASP A 122 -5.72 1.10 4.98
C ASP A 122 -5.39 2.60 4.86
N SER A 123 -6.30 3.47 5.31
CA SER A 123 -6.15 4.93 5.16
C SER A 123 -5.13 5.59 6.10
N HIS A 124 -4.41 4.81 6.90
CA HIS A 124 -3.43 5.27 7.89
C HIS A 124 -2.09 4.54 7.71
N HIS A 125 -1.32 5.00 6.71
CA HIS A 125 -0.01 4.46 6.38
C HIS A 125 1.05 5.54 6.28
N ARG A 126 2.31 5.13 6.41
CA ARG A 126 3.49 5.95 6.11
C ARG A 126 4.40 5.17 5.18
N PHE A 127 5.14 5.91 4.36
CA PHE A 127 5.90 5.36 3.26
C PHE A 127 7.40 5.62 3.42
N THR A 128 8.21 4.68 2.99
CA THR A 128 9.65 4.90 2.85
C THR A 128 9.95 5.61 1.55
N LYS A 129 11.18 6.15 1.47
CA LYS A 129 11.67 6.76 0.24
C LYS A 129 11.67 5.77 -0.93
N ASN A 130 11.20 6.22 -2.09
CA ASN A 130 11.13 5.44 -3.35
C ASN A 130 10.28 4.14 -3.22
N TRP A 131 9.25 4.17 -2.39
CA TRP A 131 8.39 3.01 -2.14
C TRP A 131 7.72 2.48 -3.42
N ASP A 132 7.28 3.37 -4.30
CA ASP A 132 6.60 3.07 -5.56
C ASP A 132 7.50 2.26 -6.51
N SER A 133 8.69 2.77 -6.79
CA SER A 133 9.65 2.10 -7.65
C SER A 133 10.19 0.80 -7.03
N THR A 134 10.38 0.77 -5.72
CA THR A 134 10.79 -0.43 -5.01
C THR A 134 9.80 -1.57 -5.17
N LEU A 135 8.50 -1.30 -4.98
CA LEU A 135 7.45 -2.30 -5.12
C LEU A 135 7.31 -2.82 -6.55
N ILE A 136 7.30 -1.90 -7.51
CA ILE A 136 7.20 -2.25 -8.93
C ILE A 136 8.40 -3.11 -9.33
N ASN A 137 9.61 -2.74 -8.92
CA ASN A 137 10.82 -3.53 -9.18
C ASN A 137 10.74 -4.95 -8.64
N TRP A 138 10.33 -5.10 -7.40
CA TRP A 138 10.21 -6.44 -6.81
C TRP A 138 9.18 -7.30 -7.52
N HIS A 139 8.04 -6.69 -7.87
CA HIS A 139 7.00 -7.40 -8.60
C HIS A 139 7.52 -7.86 -9.98
N ASP A 140 8.10 -6.93 -10.75
CA ASP A 140 8.59 -7.22 -12.09
C ASP A 140 9.73 -8.25 -12.08
N GLN A 141 10.64 -8.16 -11.11
CA GLN A 141 11.70 -9.17 -10.97
C GLN A 141 11.12 -10.57 -10.69
N LEU A 142 10.12 -10.66 -9.81
CA LEU A 142 9.48 -11.95 -9.54
C LEU A 142 8.72 -12.49 -10.76
N VAL A 143 8.13 -11.62 -11.59
CA VAL A 143 7.51 -12.01 -12.87
C VAL A 143 8.57 -12.50 -13.84
N ASP A 144 9.70 -11.81 -13.97
CA ASP A 144 10.83 -12.23 -14.82
C ASP A 144 11.41 -13.57 -14.38
N ASP A 145 11.42 -13.84 -13.07
CA ASP A 145 11.81 -15.12 -12.46
C ASP A 145 10.75 -16.24 -12.67
N GLY A 146 9.63 -15.94 -13.37
CA GLY A 146 8.59 -16.90 -13.72
C GLY A 146 7.48 -17.07 -12.67
N TYR A 147 7.41 -16.20 -11.66
CA TYR A 147 6.33 -16.22 -10.68
C TYR A 147 5.11 -15.40 -11.14
N ASN A 148 3.97 -15.63 -10.49
CA ASN A 148 2.80 -14.74 -10.55
C ASN A 148 2.58 -14.15 -9.14
N PRO A 149 3.36 -13.11 -8.77
CA PRO A 149 3.47 -12.68 -7.40
C PRO A 149 2.29 -11.82 -6.94
N ILE A 150 1.94 -11.99 -5.66
CA ILE A 150 1.24 -11.00 -4.87
C ILE A 150 2.18 -10.64 -3.73
N ILE A 151 2.63 -9.38 -3.68
CA ILE A 151 3.52 -8.92 -2.62
C ILE A 151 2.66 -8.44 -1.46
N GLY A 152 2.92 -8.96 -0.27
CA GLY A 152 2.18 -8.61 0.92
C GLY A 152 3.05 -8.52 2.17
N GLY A 153 2.63 -7.75 3.17
CA GLY A 153 3.33 -7.63 4.44
C GLY A 153 2.55 -6.81 5.46
N TYR A 154 2.87 -7.01 6.72
CA TYR A 154 2.39 -6.18 7.81
C TYR A 154 3.39 -5.05 8.04
N SER A 155 2.96 -3.80 7.92
CA SER A 155 3.83 -2.64 8.17
C SER A 155 4.05 -2.44 9.68
N PRO A 156 5.24 -1.93 10.09
CA PRO A 156 5.46 -1.46 11.46
C PRO A 156 4.49 -0.36 11.86
N MET A 157 4.24 -0.28 13.15
CA MET A 157 3.40 0.80 13.72
C MET A 157 4.15 2.13 13.69
N TYR A 158 3.39 3.22 13.67
CA TYR A 158 3.86 4.58 13.89
C TYR A 158 2.91 5.29 14.87
N ASN A 159 3.39 6.34 15.50
CA ASN A 159 2.56 7.19 16.35
C ASN A 159 2.18 8.47 15.59
N PRO A 160 0.90 8.70 15.26
CA PRO A 160 0.49 9.86 14.47
C PRO A 160 0.81 11.21 15.12
N ILE A 161 0.94 11.25 16.46
CA ILE A 161 1.21 12.49 17.22
C ILE A 161 2.68 12.91 17.08
N THR A 162 3.58 11.94 17.01
CA THR A 162 5.04 12.15 17.02
C THR A 162 5.70 11.79 15.70
N ASP A 163 4.94 11.42 14.67
CA ASP A 163 5.46 11.12 13.34
C ASP A 163 6.18 12.36 12.74
N PRO A 164 7.40 12.22 12.20
CA PRO A 164 8.12 10.96 11.88
C PRO A 164 9.07 10.43 12.97
N GLU A 165 9.22 11.09 14.13
CA GLU A 165 10.26 10.80 15.11
C GLU A 165 10.13 9.40 15.73
N GLU A 166 8.90 8.92 15.90
CA GLU A 166 8.60 7.61 16.51
C GLU A 166 8.08 6.58 15.49
N ARG A 167 8.58 6.62 14.26
CA ARG A 167 8.35 5.51 13.32
C ARG A 167 9.13 4.30 13.81
N VAL A 168 8.39 3.25 14.17
CA VAL A 168 8.98 2.06 14.77
C VAL A 168 9.74 1.26 13.73
N ASN A 169 11.04 1.07 13.96
CA ASN A 169 11.88 0.20 13.14
C ASN A 169 11.88 -1.21 13.74
N GLU A 170 10.73 -1.87 13.71
CA GLU A 170 10.55 -3.23 14.21
C GLU A 170 10.68 -4.29 13.10
N PRO A 171 10.95 -5.55 13.49
CA PRO A 171 10.99 -6.64 12.53
C PRO A 171 9.67 -6.77 11.79
N TRP A 172 9.78 -7.02 10.49
CA TRP A 172 8.65 -7.35 9.65
C TRP A 172 7.88 -8.54 10.21
N MET A 173 6.57 -8.40 10.19
CA MET A 173 5.67 -9.49 10.54
C MET A 173 5.10 -10.10 9.27
N SER A 174 5.18 -11.41 9.16
CA SER A 174 4.36 -12.19 8.23
C SER A 174 3.21 -12.83 8.99
N LEU A 175 2.14 -13.16 8.30
CA LEU A 175 1.07 -13.94 8.90
C LEU A 175 1.49 -15.42 8.97
N ALA A 176 1.39 -16.00 10.16
CA ALA A 176 1.63 -17.41 10.40
C ALA A 176 0.34 -18.09 10.87
N ALA A 177 0.05 -19.26 10.31
CA ALA A 177 -1.06 -20.08 10.78
C ALA A 177 -0.67 -20.77 12.10
N CYS A 178 -1.49 -20.58 13.13
CA CYS A 178 -1.36 -21.29 14.40
C CYS A 178 -2.54 -22.26 14.55
N PHE A 179 -2.23 -23.52 14.87
CA PHE A 179 -3.25 -24.53 15.13
C PHE A 179 -3.49 -24.65 16.62
N TYR A 180 -4.75 -24.56 17.03
CA TYR A 180 -5.15 -24.84 18.40
C TYR A 180 -5.68 -26.28 18.53
N PRO A 181 -5.61 -26.90 19.74
CA PRO A 181 -5.98 -28.30 19.96
C PRO A 181 -7.40 -28.66 19.55
N PHE A 182 -8.28 -27.68 19.35
CA PHE A 182 -9.68 -27.87 18.98
C PHE A 182 -9.96 -27.67 17.48
N GLY A 183 -8.94 -27.73 16.63
CA GLY A 183 -9.11 -27.64 15.18
C GLY A 183 -9.31 -26.21 14.64
N THR A 184 -9.25 -25.18 15.49
CA THR A 184 -9.36 -23.80 15.06
C THR A 184 -8.01 -23.29 14.53
N ILE A 185 -8.01 -22.72 13.34
CA ILE A 185 -6.85 -22.06 12.75
C ILE A 185 -6.90 -20.57 13.12
N PHE A 186 -5.86 -20.11 13.79
CA PHE A 186 -5.63 -18.69 14.02
C PHE A 186 -4.47 -18.21 13.13
N ILE A 187 -4.65 -17.03 12.53
CA ILE A 187 -3.60 -16.35 11.81
C ILE A 187 -3.02 -15.31 12.76
N ARG A 188 -1.73 -15.38 13.02
CA ARG A 188 -1.00 -14.44 13.88
C ARG A 188 0.11 -13.74 13.10
N PRO A 189 0.34 -12.45 13.37
CA PRO A 189 1.59 -11.84 12.94
C PRO A 189 2.76 -12.51 13.66
N GLY A 190 3.80 -12.80 12.91
CA GLY A 190 5.06 -13.38 13.42
C GLY A 190 6.25 -12.65 12.82
N GLY A 191 7.29 -12.41 13.66
CA GLY A 191 8.50 -11.76 13.19
C GLY A 191 9.21 -12.60 12.12
N ILE A 192 9.73 -11.95 11.10
CA ILE A 192 10.58 -12.59 10.09
C ILE A 192 12.01 -12.57 10.62
N PRO A 193 12.64 -13.73 10.84
CA PRO A 193 14.05 -13.76 11.23
C PRO A 193 14.92 -13.07 10.17
N ASN A 194 15.94 -12.32 10.60
CA ASN A 194 16.87 -11.61 9.72
C ASN A 194 16.22 -10.64 8.73
N TRP A 195 15.09 -10.04 9.11
CA TRP A 195 14.35 -9.13 8.25
C TRP A 195 15.20 -7.94 7.75
N GLN A 196 16.20 -7.53 8.54
CA GLN A 196 17.13 -6.44 8.20
C GLN A 196 18.05 -6.81 7.02
N ASP A 197 18.31 -8.09 6.82
CA ASP A 197 19.17 -8.60 5.74
C ASP A 197 18.38 -8.92 4.45
N LEU A 198 17.06 -8.84 4.50
CA LEU A 198 16.21 -9.14 3.35
C LEU A 198 16.27 -8.01 2.31
N LYS A 199 16.80 -8.31 1.13
CA LYS A 199 16.89 -7.38 -0.01
C LYS A 199 15.75 -7.56 -1.02
N SER A 200 14.94 -8.61 -0.89
CA SER A 200 13.83 -8.94 -1.77
C SER A 200 12.71 -9.64 -1.01
N PRO A 201 11.49 -9.70 -1.56
CA PRO A 201 10.40 -10.50 -1.00
C PRO A 201 10.80 -11.97 -0.85
N ILE A 202 10.32 -12.60 0.20
CA ILE A 202 10.48 -14.04 0.43
C ILE A 202 9.13 -14.75 0.20
N PRO A 203 9.13 -16.01 -0.27
CA PRO A 203 7.91 -16.80 -0.42
C PRO A 203 7.18 -16.94 0.92
N ALA A 204 5.87 -16.70 0.91
CA ALA A 204 4.98 -16.89 2.05
C ALA A 204 3.83 -17.83 1.67
N ARG A 205 3.32 -18.57 2.65
CA ARG A 205 2.20 -19.51 2.44
C ARG A 205 0.83 -18.81 2.45
N PHE A 206 0.76 -17.61 3.01
CA PHE A 206 -0.46 -16.82 3.13
C PHE A 206 -0.22 -15.39 2.68
N LEU A 207 -1.25 -14.78 2.12
CA LEU A 207 -1.32 -13.32 1.93
C LEU A 207 -1.31 -12.67 3.31
N SER A 208 -0.40 -11.77 3.53
CA SER A 208 -0.30 -10.97 4.75
C SER A 208 -0.78 -9.57 4.48
#